data_858e3ba51c3dd7ec4f1d7eec63046d07
#
_entry.id   858e3ba51c3dd7ec4f1d7eec63046d07
#
_cell.length_a   1.000
_cell.length_b   1.000
_cell.length_c   1.000
_cell.angle_alpha   90.00
_cell.angle_beta   90.00
_cell.angle_gamma   90.00
#
_symmetry.space_group_name_H-M   'P 1'
#
loop_
_entity.id
_entity.type
_entity.pdbx_description
1 polymer ?
#
loop_
_entity_poly.entity_id
_entity_poly.type
_entity_poly.pdbx_seq_one_letter_code
_entity_poly.pdbx_strand_id
1 'polypeptide(L)'
;MVEQIKRSSYLLAVIVGLMSVSVAYGQDKPSRLTFDVAAIRRSDPNVRDGRIKATPGGNGYTAQNIPVKLMISLMYKVPMRQIEGAPDWLASDGYDVEAKVDHPYSVDDLHVMFQNLLADRFNLKFHKEIRQGPVYALMVDKSGSKLKVDDSKQDFSIPMNDNQDGVTVGKRVNMEYFCWWLGRVLHQDERPVIDKTGLTQSYDFTLSFAPVLPPNVSQDKLPNGLLDRPSIFDALKQQLGLKLVAEKGPVVYYVIDHVERPSAN
;
A
#
# COMPACT_ATOMS: atom_id res chain seq x y z
N MET A 1 70.65 -31.65 60.37
CA MET A 1 70.44 -33.04 60.79
C MET A 1 69.01 -33.44 60.40
N VAL A 2 68.97 -34.29 59.40
CA VAL A 2 67.88 -35.28 59.14
C VAL A 2 66.49 -34.71 58.82
N GLU A 3 65.74 -35.08 57.87
CA GLU A 3 65.79 -36.18 56.90
C GLU A 3 64.71 -35.91 55.86
N GLN A 4 64.94 -36.29 54.62
CA GLN A 4 64.02 -36.29 53.51
C GLN A 4 62.92 -37.31 53.69
N ILE A 5 61.69 -36.96 53.33
CA ILE A 5 60.75 -37.96 52.85
C ILE A 5 60.02 -37.43 51.61
N LYS A 6 60.34 -38.07 50.48
CA LYS A 6 59.61 -37.99 49.24
C LYS A 6 58.23 -38.56 49.37
N ARG A 7 57.21 -37.85 48.93
CA ARG A 7 55.94 -38.47 48.54
C ARG A 7 55.52 -38.00 47.18
N SER A 8 55.61 -38.90 46.23
CA SER A 8 55.08 -38.83 44.91
C SER A 8 53.55 -38.81 44.98
N SER A 9 52.91 -37.78 44.44
CA SER A 9 51.46 -37.76 44.27
C SER A 9 51.17 -37.66 42.77
N TYR A 10 50.58 -38.73 42.27
CA TYR A 10 50.08 -38.81 40.88
C TYR A 10 48.90 -37.84 40.75
N LEU A 11 49.05 -36.83 39.90
CA LEU A 11 47.95 -36.00 39.49
C LEU A 11 47.20 -36.69 38.35
N LEU A 12 46.05 -37.22 38.65
CA LEU A 12 45.11 -37.74 37.66
C LEU A 12 44.42 -36.56 36.99
N ALA A 13 44.80 -36.24 35.77
CA ALA A 13 44.12 -35.21 34.97
C ALA A 13 42.83 -35.83 34.39
N VAL A 14 41.68 -35.45 34.94
CA VAL A 14 40.37 -35.71 34.36
C VAL A 14 40.08 -34.64 33.34
N ILE A 15 40.22 -34.99 32.07
CA ILE A 15 39.78 -34.15 30.97
C ILE A 15 38.27 -34.30 30.81
N VAL A 16 37.51 -33.38 31.36
CA VAL A 16 36.09 -33.25 31.11
C VAL A 16 35.91 -32.54 29.74
N GLY A 17 35.65 -33.34 28.70
CA GLY A 17 35.32 -32.81 27.38
C GLY A 17 33.95 -32.15 27.43
N LEU A 18 33.89 -30.81 27.46
CA LEU A 18 32.70 -30.02 27.19
C LEU A 18 32.36 -30.12 25.70
N MET A 19 31.45 -31.01 25.35
CA MET A 19 30.77 -30.96 24.05
C MET A 19 29.86 -29.76 24.05
N SER A 20 30.30 -28.68 23.44
CA SER A 20 29.47 -27.51 23.12
C SER A 20 28.50 -27.92 22.01
N VAL A 21 27.29 -28.28 22.38
CA VAL A 21 26.18 -28.39 21.41
C VAL A 21 25.84 -26.99 20.98
N SER A 22 26.36 -26.57 19.83
CA SER A 22 25.93 -25.34 19.15
C SER A 22 24.52 -25.56 18.63
N VAL A 23 23.52 -25.17 19.41
CA VAL A 23 22.15 -25.01 18.91
C VAL A 23 22.18 -23.84 17.96
N ALA A 24 22.26 -24.11 16.67
CA ALA A 24 22.03 -23.13 15.64
C ALA A 24 20.57 -22.70 15.74
N TYR A 25 20.30 -21.61 16.43
CA TYR A 25 19.05 -20.88 16.27
C TYR A 25 19.02 -20.36 14.84
N GLY A 26 18.33 -21.11 13.97
CA GLY A 26 17.93 -20.59 12.68
C GLY A 26 17.10 -19.33 12.96
N GLN A 27 17.68 -18.15 12.69
CA GLN A 27 16.90 -16.94 12.57
C GLN A 27 16.03 -17.17 11.33
N ASP A 28 14.77 -17.57 11.53
CA ASP A 28 13.75 -17.47 10.50
C ASP A 28 13.72 -16.02 10.03
N LYS A 29 14.33 -15.76 8.89
CA LYS A 29 14.07 -14.51 8.18
C LYS A 29 12.55 -14.45 8.02
N PRO A 30 11.92 -13.30 8.36
CA PRO A 30 10.48 -13.16 8.16
C PRO A 30 10.19 -13.60 6.72
N SER A 31 9.32 -14.60 6.58
CA SER A 31 8.99 -15.17 5.29
C SER A 31 8.45 -14.04 4.42
N ARG A 32 9.08 -13.83 3.25
CA ARG A 32 8.63 -12.82 2.29
C ARG A 32 7.19 -13.14 1.89
N LEU A 33 6.30 -12.17 2.06
CA LEU A 33 4.90 -12.33 1.67
C LEU A 33 4.80 -12.52 0.15
N THR A 34 4.31 -13.67 -0.30
CA THR A 34 4.15 -14.01 -1.73
C THR A 34 2.82 -14.71 -1.94
N PHE A 35 2.27 -14.62 -3.15
CA PHE A 35 1.15 -15.47 -3.53
C PHE A 35 1.64 -16.92 -3.74
N ASP A 36 0.80 -17.89 -3.40
CA ASP A 36 1.09 -19.32 -3.62
C ASP A 36 1.07 -19.65 -5.10
N VAL A 37 0.14 -19.06 -5.83
CA VAL A 37 0.02 -19.19 -7.28
C VAL A 37 -0.24 -17.81 -7.89
N ALA A 38 0.52 -17.48 -8.95
CA ALA A 38 0.28 -16.29 -9.73
C ALA A 38 0.52 -16.51 -11.22
N ALA A 39 -0.46 -16.13 -12.03
CA ALA A 39 -0.37 -16.10 -13.49
C ALA A 39 -0.44 -14.65 -13.97
N ILE A 40 0.45 -14.29 -14.91
CA ILE A 40 0.47 -13.00 -15.58
C ILE A 40 0.51 -13.24 -17.07
N ARG A 41 -0.35 -12.57 -17.82
CA ARG A 41 -0.36 -12.63 -19.28
C ARG A 41 -0.68 -11.25 -19.85
N ARG A 42 -0.24 -10.98 -21.07
CA ARG A 42 -0.66 -9.78 -21.80
C ARG A 42 -2.16 -9.88 -22.11
N SER A 43 -2.87 -8.79 -21.87
CA SER A 43 -4.31 -8.74 -22.13
C SER A 43 -4.62 -8.74 -23.62
N ASP A 44 -5.82 -9.20 -23.98
CA ASP A 44 -6.34 -9.05 -25.34
C ASP A 44 -6.49 -7.55 -25.68
N PRO A 45 -5.90 -7.06 -26.77
CA PRO A 45 -5.98 -5.65 -27.15
C PRO A 45 -7.39 -5.16 -27.48
N ASN A 46 -8.36 -6.06 -27.66
CA ASN A 46 -9.76 -5.73 -27.89
C ASN A 46 -10.52 -5.42 -26.59
N VAL A 47 -9.99 -5.80 -25.43
CA VAL A 47 -10.58 -5.48 -24.13
C VAL A 47 -10.26 -4.02 -23.81
N ARG A 48 -11.29 -3.20 -23.62
CA ARG A 48 -11.14 -1.76 -23.32
C ARG A 48 -11.24 -1.43 -21.86
N ASP A 49 -12.04 -2.17 -21.11
CA ASP A 49 -12.29 -1.92 -19.69
C ASP A 49 -11.26 -2.63 -18.83
N GLY A 50 -10.62 -1.88 -17.93
CA GLY A 50 -9.68 -2.41 -16.95
C GLY A 50 -10.33 -2.58 -15.57
N ARG A 51 -10.00 -3.68 -14.88
CA ARG A 51 -10.45 -3.94 -13.50
C ARG A 51 -9.31 -4.49 -12.68
N ILE A 52 -9.17 -4.00 -11.46
CA ILE A 52 -8.20 -4.53 -10.50
C ILE A 52 -8.81 -4.50 -9.11
N LYS A 53 -8.75 -5.63 -8.40
CA LYS A 53 -9.33 -5.75 -7.06
C LYS A 53 -8.76 -6.92 -6.29
N ALA A 54 -8.75 -6.81 -4.97
CA ALA A 54 -8.57 -7.95 -4.09
C ALA A 54 -9.78 -8.91 -4.23
N THR A 55 -9.53 -10.20 -4.14
CA THR A 55 -10.58 -11.23 -4.14
C THR A 55 -11.37 -11.14 -2.84
N PRO A 56 -12.71 -11.23 -2.89
CA PRO A 56 -13.52 -11.26 -1.68
C PRO A 56 -13.00 -12.29 -0.66
N GLY A 57 -12.98 -11.92 0.60
CA GLY A 57 -12.46 -12.77 1.67
C GLY A 57 -10.93 -12.76 1.81
N GLY A 58 -10.19 -11.93 1.06
CA GLY A 58 -8.74 -11.83 1.21
C GLY A 58 -7.93 -12.97 0.60
N ASN A 59 -8.53 -13.79 -0.28
CA ASN A 59 -7.91 -15.01 -0.83
C ASN A 59 -7.08 -14.77 -2.10
N GLY A 60 -6.74 -13.52 -2.42
CA GLY A 60 -5.91 -13.21 -3.58
C GLY A 60 -6.19 -11.86 -4.20
N TYR A 61 -5.74 -11.70 -5.44
CA TYR A 61 -5.86 -10.46 -6.20
C TYR A 61 -6.09 -10.76 -7.69
N THR A 62 -6.94 -9.97 -8.35
CA THR A 62 -7.17 -10.09 -9.78
C THR A 62 -7.00 -8.74 -10.47
N ALA A 63 -6.38 -8.75 -11.65
CA ALA A 63 -6.34 -7.63 -12.56
C ALA A 63 -6.71 -8.11 -13.96
N GLN A 64 -7.46 -7.31 -14.70
CA GLN A 64 -7.82 -7.53 -16.10
C GLN A 64 -7.56 -6.25 -16.87
N ASN A 65 -6.76 -6.33 -17.92
CA ASN A 65 -6.39 -5.21 -18.79
C ASN A 65 -5.87 -3.98 -18.02
N ILE A 66 -4.94 -4.18 -17.08
CA ILE A 66 -4.37 -3.11 -16.27
C ILE A 66 -2.92 -2.87 -16.68
N PRO A 67 -2.55 -1.61 -17.04
CA PRO A 67 -1.15 -1.24 -17.27
C PRO A 67 -0.30 -1.40 -16.00
N VAL A 68 0.95 -1.83 -16.17
CA VAL A 68 1.87 -2.05 -15.04
C VAL A 68 2.09 -0.77 -14.24
N LYS A 69 2.15 0.39 -14.89
CA LYS A 69 2.27 1.68 -14.21
C LYS A 69 1.12 1.94 -13.26
N LEU A 70 -0.11 1.55 -13.63
CA LEU A 70 -1.28 1.64 -12.75
C LEU A 70 -1.20 0.62 -11.62
N MET A 71 -0.73 -0.61 -11.87
CA MET A 71 -0.49 -1.59 -10.80
C MET A 71 0.50 -1.05 -9.76
N ILE A 72 1.63 -0.49 -10.22
CA ILE A 72 2.61 0.17 -9.32
C ILE A 72 1.93 1.27 -8.50
N SER A 73 1.19 2.17 -9.16
CA SER A 73 0.48 3.27 -8.51
C SER A 73 -0.43 2.79 -7.38
N LEU A 74 -1.21 1.75 -7.62
CA LEU A 74 -2.16 1.21 -6.65
C LEU A 74 -1.46 0.47 -5.50
N MET A 75 -0.50 -0.40 -5.82
CA MET A 75 0.15 -1.25 -4.82
C MET A 75 1.10 -0.47 -3.91
N TYR A 76 1.78 0.54 -4.44
CA TYR A 76 2.69 1.39 -3.68
C TYR A 76 2.03 2.68 -3.16
N LYS A 77 0.73 2.86 -3.41
CA LYS A 77 -0.04 4.05 -3.00
C LYS A 77 0.62 5.36 -3.44
N VAL A 78 1.09 5.39 -4.70
CA VAL A 78 1.77 6.54 -5.30
C VAL A 78 1.03 7.02 -6.55
N PRO A 79 0.80 8.33 -6.74
CA PRO A 79 0.21 8.85 -7.98
C PRO A 79 1.04 8.48 -9.21
N MET A 80 0.38 8.10 -10.32
CA MET A 80 1.08 7.68 -11.56
C MET A 80 2.07 8.72 -12.09
N ARG A 81 1.81 10.01 -11.88
CA ARG A 81 2.71 11.10 -12.28
C ARG A 81 4.02 11.16 -11.48
N GLN A 82 4.05 10.53 -10.31
CA GLN A 82 5.25 10.41 -9.48
C GLN A 82 6.05 9.14 -9.79
N ILE A 83 5.65 8.36 -10.82
CA ILE A 83 6.39 7.22 -11.33
C ILE A 83 7.10 7.67 -12.59
N GLU A 84 8.42 7.86 -12.53
CA GLU A 84 9.28 8.38 -13.58
C GLU A 84 10.26 7.32 -14.10
N GLY A 85 10.95 7.61 -15.23
CA GLY A 85 11.96 6.70 -15.82
C GLY A 85 11.37 5.43 -16.44
N ALA A 86 10.04 5.34 -16.54
CA ALA A 86 9.36 4.17 -17.06
C ALA A 86 9.33 4.19 -18.60
N PRO A 87 9.57 3.05 -19.29
CA PRO A 87 9.34 2.94 -20.71
C PRO A 87 7.84 3.05 -21.04
N ASP A 88 7.50 3.52 -22.24
CA ASP A 88 6.12 3.80 -22.67
C ASP A 88 5.16 2.62 -22.48
N TRP A 89 5.64 1.40 -22.75
CA TRP A 89 4.82 0.21 -22.64
C TRP A 89 4.29 -0.03 -21.20
N LEU A 90 4.95 0.52 -20.20
CA LEU A 90 4.51 0.38 -18.79
C LEU A 90 3.15 1.05 -18.57
N ALA A 91 2.85 2.08 -19.35
CA ALA A 91 1.58 2.82 -19.26
C ALA A 91 0.55 2.37 -20.31
N SER A 92 0.99 1.70 -21.40
CA SER A 92 0.11 1.36 -22.52
C SER A 92 -0.25 -0.12 -22.61
N ASP A 93 0.66 -1.03 -22.22
CA ASP A 93 0.41 -2.46 -22.33
C ASP A 93 -0.43 -2.95 -21.13
N GLY A 94 -1.62 -3.47 -21.41
CA GLY A 94 -2.48 -4.09 -20.42
C GLY A 94 -2.04 -5.52 -20.09
N TYR A 95 -2.14 -5.87 -18.82
CA TYR A 95 -1.88 -7.24 -18.34
C TYR A 95 -3.05 -7.75 -17.50
N ASP A 96 -3.30 -9.05 -17.64
CA ASP A 96 -4.17 -9.81 -16.76
C ASP A 96 -3.31 -10.49 -15.70
N VAL A 97 -3.76 -10.41 -14.45
CA VAL A 97 -3.13 -11.05 -13.30
C VAL A 97 -4.19 -11.86 -12.56
N GLU A 98 -3.88 -13.09 -12.24
CA GLU A 98 -4.65 -13.93 -11.33
C GLU A 98 -3.68 -14.46 -10.27
N ALA A 99 -3.85 -14.01 -9.03
CA ALA A 99 -2.98 -14.37 -7.92
C ALA A 99 -3.82 -14.86 -6.74
N LYS A 100 -3.42 -15.98 -6.14
CA LYS A 100 -4.16 -16.70 -5.07
C LYS A 100 -3.27 -17.04 -3.89
N VAL A 101 -3.91 -17.14 -2.74
CA VAL A 101 -3.32 -17.59 -1.47
C VAL A 101 -4.22 -18.67 -0.87
N ASP A 102 -3.66 -19.54 -0.05
CA ASP A 102 -4.35 -20.67 0.60
C ASP A 102 -5.21 -20.25 1.80
N HIS A 103 -4.93 -19.11 2.39
CA HIS A 103 -5.69 -18.53 3.51
C HIS A 103 -5.87 -17.01 3.36
N PRO A 104 -6.85 -16.42 4.06
CA PRO A 104 -7.12 -14.98 3.94
C PRO A 104 -5.97 -14.11 4.48
N TYR A 105 -5.70 -13.02 3.76
CA TYR A 105 -4.77 -11.97 4.17
C TYR A 105 -5.45 -10.61 4.20
N SER A 106 -4.89 -9.66 4.92
CA SER A 106 -5.31 -8.27 4.88
C SER A 106 -5.08 -7.66 3.48
N VAL A 107 -5.79 -6.58 3.15
CA VAL A 107 -5.55 -5.86 1.88
C VAL A 107 -4.12 -5.34 1.81
N ASP A 108 -3.56 -4.87 2.92
CA ASP A 108 -2.19 -4.35 2.96
C ASP A 108 -1.16 -5.46 2.71
N ASP A 109 -1.35 -6.67 3.28
CA ASP A 109 -0.50 -7.82 2.99
C ASP A 109 -0.61 -8.26 1.53
N LEU A 110 -1.82 -8.30 0.97
CA LEU A 110 -2.04 -8.59 -0.45
C LEU A 110 -1.37 -7.55 -1.36
N HIS A 111 -1.33 -6.28 -0.96
CA HIS A 111 -0.56 -5.25 -1.67
C HIS A 111 0.94 -5.53 -1.62
N VAL A 112 1.49 -5.92 -0.47
CA VAL A 112 2.90 -6.31 -0.34
C VAL A 112 3.22 -7.53 -1.19
N MET A 113 2.35 -8.55 -1.20
CA MET A 113 2.50 -9.71 -2.09
C MET A 113 2.50 -9.31 -3.56
N PHE A 114 1.63 -8.37 -3.94
CA PHE A 114 1.56 -7.88 -5.32
C PHE A 114 2.80 -7.04 -5.69
N GLN A 115 3.33 -6.24 -4.77
CA GLN A 115 4.61 -5.54 -4.95
C GLN A 115 5.75 -6.54 -5.22
N ASN A 116 5.80 -7.61 -4.44
CA ASN A 116 6.77 -8.70 -4.63
C ASN A 116 6.57 -9.41 -5.98
N LEU A 117 5.33 -9.64 -6.38
CA LEU A 117 5.00 -10.20 -7.70
C LEU A 117 5.50 -9.31 -8.84
N LEU A 118 5.31 -7.99 -8.74
CA LEU A 118 5.84 -7.04 -9.72
C LEU A 118 7.37 -7.06 -9.78
N ALA A 119 8.04 -7.11 -8.62
CA ALA A 119 9.49 -7.20 -8.54
C ALA A 119 10.02 -8.49 -9.20
N ASP A 120 9.36 -9.64 -8.97
CA ASP A 120 9.82 -10.93 -9.46
C ASP A 120 9.51 -11.15 -10.95
N ARG A 121 8.31 -10.76 -11.39
CA ARG A 121 7.82 -11.11 -12.73
C ARG A 121 8.16 -10.06 -13.79
N PHE A 122 8.28 -8.80 -13.40
CA PHE A 122 8.68 -7.69 -14.26
C PHE A 122 10.12 -7.24 -14.00
N ASN A 123 10.85 -7.92 -13.12
CA ASN A 123 12.20 -7.49 -12.68
C ASN A 123 12.23 -6.01 -12.28
N LEU A 124 11.15 -5.54 -11.64
CA LEU A 124 10.94 -4.15 -11.29
C LEU A 124 11.92 -3.71 -10.21
N LYS A 125 12.73 -2.69 -10.52
CA LYS A 125 13.62 -2.01 -9.57
C LYS A 125 13.41 -0.52 -9.68
N PHE A 126 13.40 0.16 -8.56
CA PHE A 126 13.27 1.61 -8.49
C PHE A 126 13.94 2.15 -7.23
N HIS A 127 14.28 3.41 -7.26
CA HIS A 127 14.64 4.17 -6.06
C HIS A 127 13.65 5.30 -5.81
N LYS A 128 13.68 5.84 -4.58
CA LYS A 128 12.81 6.96 -4.19
C LYS A 128 13.62 8.24 -4.18
N GLU A 129 13.09 9.29 -4.82
CA GLU A 129 13.59 10.63 -4.71
C GLU A 129 12.58 11.51 -3.99
N ILE A 130 13.05 12.40 -3.12
CA ILE A 130 12.21 13.39 -2.44
C ILE A 130 12.53 14.75 -3.03
N ARG A 131 11.51 15.39 -3.63
CA ARG A 131 11.62 16.73 -4.22
C ARG A 131 10.63 17.67 -3.54
N GLN A 132 10.97 18.95 -3.41
CA GLN A 132 10.04 19.96 -2.90
C GLN A 132 9.06 20.38 -4.01
N GLY A 133 7.78 20.26 -3.75
CA GLY A 133 6.72 20.56 -4.71
C GLY A 133 5.43 21.04 -4.05
N PRO A 134 4.42 21.41 -4.86
CA PRO A 134 3.10 21.75 -4.34
C PRO A 134 2.41 20.50 -3.80
N VAL A 135 1.89 20.57 -2.57
CA VAL A 135 1.16 19.49 -1.91
C VAL A 135 -0.11 20.04 -1.24
N TYR A 136 -1.02 19.14 -0.88
CA TYR A 136 -2.02 19.42 0.14
C TYR A 136 -1.59 18.75 1.45
N ALA A 137 -1.48 19.50 2.52
CA ALA A 137 -1.33 18.97 3.87
C ALA A 137 -2.71 18.67 4.45
N LEU A 138 -2.97 17.40 4.78
CA LEU A 138 -4.14 17.00 5.55
C LEU A 138 -3.86 17.26 7.03
N MET A 139 -4.69 18.04 7.68
CA MET A 139 -4.53 18.46 9.08
C MET A 139 -5.84 18.31 9.83
N VAL A 140 -5.78 18.15 11.16
CA VAL A 140 -6.96 18.28 12.01
C VAL A 140 -7.39 19.75 12.04
N ASP A 141 -8.69 20.01 11.85
CA ASP A 141 -9.24 21.36 11.95
C ASP A 141 -9.37 21.81 13.41
N LYS A 142 -9.57 23.10 13.65
CA LYS A 142 -9.72 23.69 14.99
C LYS A 142 -10.85 23.06 15.82
N SER A 143 -11.85 22.51 15.17
CA SER A 143 -12.97 21.80 15.81
C SER A 143 -12.62 20.42 16.37
N GLY A 144 -11.40 19.93 16.10
CA GLY A 144 -10.96 18.58 16.43
C GLY A 144 -11.41 17.52 15.43
N SER A 145 -10.77 16.35 15.48
CA SER A 145 -11.14 15.19 14.65
C SER A 145 -12.50 14.63 15.09
N LYS A 146 -13.33 14.25 14.11
CA LYS A 146 -14.61 13.55 14.31
C LYS A 146 -14.55 12.10 13.86
N LEU A 147 -13.37 11.62 13.50
CA LEU A 147 -13.14 10.23 13.12
C LEU A 147 -13.34 9.30 14.32
N LYS A 148 -13.93 8.14 14.07
CA LYS A 148 -14.10 7.11 15.10
C LYS A 148 -12.97 6.10 14.99
N VAL A 149 -12.24 5.88 16.07
CA VAL A 149 -11.21 4.85 16.13
C VAL A 149 -11.87 3.49 15.99
N ASP A 150 -11.31 2.66 15.11
CA ASP A 150 -11.64 1.25 14.99
C ASP A 150 -10.38 0.43 15.26
N ASP A 151 -10.31 -0.21 16.41
CA ASP A 151 -9.28 -1.12 16.87
C ASP A 151 -9.67 -2.60 16.72
N SER A 152 -10.80 -2.87 16.06
CA SER A 152 -11.29 -4.23 15.84
C SER A 152 -10.30 -5.06 15.00
N LYS A 153 -10.20 -6.35 15.33
CA LYS A 153 -9.42 -7.32 14.56
C LYS A 153 -10.32 -7.99 13.52
N GLN A 154 -10.75 -7.25 12.51
CA GLN A 154 -11.46 -7.85 11.38
C GLN A 154 -10.46 -8.44 10.38
N ASP A 155 -10.71 -9.65 9.90
CA ASP A 155 -9.78 -10.40 9.06
C ASP A 155 -9.57 -9.74 7.68
N PHE A 156 -10.63 -9.26 7.05
CA PHE A 156 -10.54 -8.63 5.73
C PHE A 156 -11.57 -7.50 5.59
N SER A 157 -11.12 -6.32 5.18
CA SER A 157 -11.98 -5.22 4.76
C SER A 157 -11.32 -4.39 3.66
N ILE A 158 -12.12 -3.93 2.69
CA ILE A 158 -11.68 -2.91 1.74
C ILE A 158 -11.78 -1.57 2.48
N PRO A 159 -10.65 -0.84 2.67
CA PRO A 159 -10.65 0.35 3.53
C PRO A 159 -11.62 1.44 3.08
N MET A 160 -11.84 1.58 1.76
CA MET A 160 -12.73 2.61 1.22
C MET A 160 -13.68 1.98 0.21
N ASN A 161 -14.96 2.29 0.36
CA ASN A 161 -16.01 1.83 -0.55
C ASN A 161 -16.89 3.01 -0.95
N ASP A 162 -16.97 3.27 -2.24
CA ASP A 162 -17.81 4.32 -2.81
C ASP A 162 -19.16 3.72 -3.19
N ASN A 163 -20.21 4.17 -2.52
CA ASN A 163 -21.56 3.77 -2.85
C ASN A 163 -22.04 4.49 -4.12
N GLN A 164 -22.97 3.87 -4.85
CA GLN A 164 -23.58 4.49 -6.05
C GLN A 164 -24.25 5.83 -5.75
N ASP A 165 -24.62 6.06 -4.50
CA ASP A 165 -25.24 7.31 -4.03
C ASP A 165 -24.23 8.42 -3.76
N GLY A 166 -22.95 8.26 -4.11
CA GLY A 166 -21.89 9.25 -3.88
C GLY A 166 -21.53 9.45 -2.41
N VAL A 167 -21.71 8.42 -1.60
CA VAL A 167 -21.27 8.36 -0.21
C VAL A 167 -20.11 7.41 -0.11
N THR A 168 -19.00 7.88 0.41
CA THR A 168 -17.81 7.07 0.69
C THR A 168 -17.84 6.60 2.13
N VAL A 169 -17.73 5.29 2.33
CA VAL A 169 -17.63 4.67 3.66
C VAL A 169 -16.21 4.18 3.87
N GLY A 170 -15.54 4.71 4.87
CA GLY A 170 -14.23 4.25 5.34
C GLY A 170 -14.39 3.26 6.49
N LYS A 171 -13.68 2.14 6.43
CA LYS A 171 -13.58 1.11 7.46
C LYS A 171 -12.13 0.80 7.76
N ARG A 172 -11.72 1.02 9.00
CA ARG A 172 -10.34 0.81 9.46
C ARG A 172 -9.29 1.51 8.58
N VAL A 173 -9.58 2.73 8.16
CA VAL A 173 -8.73 3.51 7.27
C VAL A 173 -7.59 4.15 8.08
N ASN A 174 -6.34 3.87 7.72
CA ASN A 174 -5.19 4.62 8.21
C ASN A 174 -4.99 5.91 7.40
N MET A 175 -4.26 6.87 7.94
CA MET A 175 -4.09 8.18 7.29
C MET A 175 -3.25 8.11 6.01
N GLU A 176 -2.31 7.17 5.88
CA GLU A 176 -1.57 6.97 4.63
C GLU A 176 -2.51 6.59 3.48
N TYR A 177 -3.38 5.62 3.71
CA TYR A 177 -4.38 5.20 2.72
C TYR A 177 -5.36 6.33 2.41
N PHE A 178 -5.80 7.07 3.43
CA PHE A 178 -6.73 8.18 3.27
C PHE A 178 -6.13 9.32 2.45
N CYS A 179 -4.89 9.70 2.71
CA CYS A 179 -4.17 10.72 1.92
C CYS A 179 -3.99 10.30 0.46
N TRP A 180 -3.63 9.03 0.22
CA TRP A 180 -3.54 8.49 -1.13
C TRP A 180 -4.90 8.53 -1.86
N TRP A 181 -5.97 8.11 -1.19
CA TRP A 181 -7.32 8.16 -1.76
C TRP A 181 -7.76 9.61 -2.06
N LEU A 182 -7.53 10.55 -1.14
CA LEU A 182 -7.79 11.98 -1.36
C LEU A 182 -7.03 12.52 -2.58
N GLY A 183 -5.78 12.15 -2.75
CA GLY A 183 -4.99 12.52 -3.92
C GLY A 183 -5.58 12.01 -5.24
N ARG A 184 -6.30 10.88 -5.23
CA ARG A 184 -7.06 10.38 -6.39
C ARG A 184 -8.35 11.15 -6.62
N VAL A 185 -9.06 11.51 -5.56
CA VAL A 185 -10.29 12.34 -5.64
C VAL A 185 -9.96 13.74 -6.18
N LEU A 186 -8.81 14.30 -5.76
CA LEU A 186 -8.32 15.64 -6.16
C LEU A 186 -7.47 15.62 -7.44
N HIS A 187 -7.62 14.60 -8.29
CA HIS A 187 -6.77 14.35 -9.45
C HIS A 187 -6.53 15.56 -10.37
N GLN A 188 -7.43 16.53 -10.41
CA GLN A 188 -7.31 17.74 -11.25
C GLN A 188 -6.23 18.71 -10.77
N ASP A 189 -5.93 18.73 -9.47
CA ASP A 189 -4.98 19.67 -8.88
C ASP A 189 -3.52 19.22 -8.95
N GLU A 190 -3.27 17.99 -9.39
CA GLU A 190 -1.95 17.36 -9.50
C GLU A 190 -1.08 17.41 -8.22
N ARG A 191 -1.68 17.70 -7.08
CA ARG A 191 -1.00 17.81 -5.80
C ARG A 191 -1.18 16.52 -5.00
N PRO A 192 -0.10 15.88 -4.55
CA PRO A 192 -0.24 14.79 -3.59
C PRO A 192 -0.73 15.32 -2.25
N VAL A 193 -1.43 14.48 -1.52
CA VAL A 193 -1.84 14.77 -0.15
C VAL A 193 -0.84 14.15 0.81
N ILE A 194 -0.30 14.94 1.74
CA ILE A 194 0.61 14.48 2.79
C ILE A 194 -0.09 14.53 4.14
N ASP A 195 0.17 13.54 4.98
CA ASP A 195 -0.39 13.49 6.32
C ASP A 195 0.37 14.41 7.30
N LYS A 196 -0.35 15.36 7.89
CA LYS A 196 0.07 16.22 9.01
C LYS A 196 -0.98 16.22 10.13
N THR A 197 -1.82 15.17 10.20
CA THR A 197 -2.87 15.07 11.22
C THR A 197 -2.35 14.67 12.58
N GLY A 198 -1.25 13.90 12.64
CA GLY A 198 -0.77 13.24 13.85
C GLY A 198 -1.65 12.08 14.31
N LEU A 199 -2.61 11.63 13.49
CA LEU A 199 -3.52 10.53 13.79
C LEU A 199 -2.87 9.20 13.38
N THR A 200 -2.60 8.31 14.33
CA THR A 200 -1.80 7.09 14.11
C THR A 200 -2.60 5.79 14.12
N GLN A 201 -3.91 5.88 14.37
CA GLN A 201 -4.80 4.72 14.46
C GLN A 201 -5.53 4.48 13.12
N SER A 202 -6.36 3.45 13.09
CA SER A 202 -7.31 3.20 12.01
C SER A 202 -8.68 3.77 12.39
N TYR A 203 -9.42 4.28 11.41
CA TYR A 203 -10.63 5.03 11.64
C TYR A 203 -11.79 4.60 10.76
N ASP A 204 -12.98 4.61 11.35
CA ASP A 204 -14.26 4.49 10.65
C ASP A 204 -14.84 5.86 10.41
N PHE A 205 -15.42 6.06 9.23
CA PHE A 205 -16.14 7.28 8.88
C PHE A 205 -17.07 7.09 7.69
N THR A 206 -17.95 8.07 7.53
CA THR A 206 -18.76 8.25 6.32
C THR A 206 -18.50 9.65 5.80
N LEU A 207 -18.32 9.80 4.50
CA LEU A 207 -18.05 11.06 3.84
C LEU A 207 -18.93 11.23 2.62
N SER A 208 -19.69 12.32 2.58
CA SER A 208 -20.58 12.68 1.47
C SER A 208 -20.16 14.03 0.90
N PHE A 209 -19.81 14.05 -0.41
CA PHE A 209 -19.33 15.26 -1.09
C PHE A 209 -19.74 15.26 -2.56
N ALA A 210 -19.75 16.43 -3.19
CA ALA A 210 -19.96 16.55 -4.62
C ALA A 210 -18.72 16.01 -5.38
N PRO A 211 -18.89 15.12 -6.38
CA PRO A 211 -17.76 14.60 -7.15
C PRO A 211 -17.05 15.72 -7.90
N VAL A 212 -15.74 15.60 -7.99
CA VAL A 212 -14.93 16.43 -8.89
C VAL A 212 -15.04 15.84 -10.29
N LEU A 213 -15.80 16.47 -11.16
CA LEU A 213 -16.07 15.95 -12.51
C LEU A 213 -14.97 16.33 -13.49
N PRO A 214 -14.53 15.43 -14.37
CA PRO A 214 -13.74 15.78 -15.53
C PRO A 214 -14.50 16.76 -16.45
N PRO A 215 -13.80 17.64 -17.17
CA PRO A 215 -14.44 18.69 -18.00
C PRO A 215 -15.43 18.19 -19.06
N ASN A 216 -15.31 16.93 -19.46
CA ASN A 216 -16.08 16.29 -20.52
C ASN A 216 -17.20 15.38 -20.03
N VAL A 217 -17.45 15.33 -18.71
CA VAL A 217 -18.58 14.57 -18.14
C VAL A 217 -19.83 15.44 -18.12
N SER A 218 -20.88 14.99 -18.81
CA SER A 218 -22.19 15.66 -18.79
C SER A 218 -22.84 15.52 -17.42
N GLN A 219 -23.24 16.66 -16.84
CA GLN A 219 -23.89 16.73 -15.53
C GLN A 219 -25.30 16.10 -15.55
N ASP A 220 -25.95 16.05 -16.73
CA ASP A 220 -27.32 15.54 -16.87
C ASP A 220 -27.48 14.04 -16.59
N LYS A 221 -26.36 13.32 -16.55
CA LYS A 221 -26.32 11.87 -16.27
C LYS A 221 -26.07 11.54 -14.80
N LEU A 222 -25.92 12.56 -13.97
CA LEU A 222 -25.65 12.36 -12.54
C LEU A 222 -26.95 12.21 -11.75
N PRO A 223 -26.93 11.47 -10.65
CA PRO A 223 -28.06 11.42 -9.74
C PRO A 223 -28.46 12.82 -9.25
N ASN A 224 -29.76 13.07 -9.15
CA ASN A 224 -30.27 14.35 -8.65
C ASN A 224 -29.72 14.66 -7.25
N GLY A 225 -29.33 15.91 -7.03
CA GLY A 225 -28.81 16.39 -5.74
C GLY A 225 -27.35 15.97 -5.45
N LEU A 226 -26.69 15.26 -6.35
CA LEU A 226 -25.28 14.88 -6.16
C LEU A 226 -24.35 16.09 -6.15
N LEU A 227 -24.62 17.08 -7.01
CA LEU A 227 -23.85 18.32 -7.11
C LEU A 227 -24.21 19.36 -6.03
N ASP A 228 -25.36 19.18 -5.33
CA ASP A 228 -25.76 20.05 -4.22
C ASP A 228 -25.02 19.73 -2.92
N ARG A 229 -24.21 18.69 -2.91
CA ARG A 229 -23.39 18.30 -1.76
C ARG A 229 -22.22 19.27 -1.56
N PRO A 230 -21.67 19.34 -0.34
CA PRO A 230 -20.50 20.16 -0.09
C PRO A 230 -19.31 19.70 -0.94
N SER A 231 -18.41 20.65 -1.23
CA SER A 231 -17.11 20.31 -1.82
C SER A 231 -16.36 19.32 -0.92
N ILE A 232 -15.40 18.57 -1.48
CA ILE A 232 -14.55 17.67 -0.67
C ILE A 232 -13.84 18.42 0.47
N PHE A 233 -13.43 19.67 0.26
CA PHE A 233 -12.80 20.53 1.27
C PHE A 233 -13.76 20.84 2.43
N ASP A 234 -14.99 21.21 2.12
CA ASP A 234 -16.03 21.51 3.11
C ASP A 234 -16.50 20.24 3.81
N ALA A 235 -16.67 19.15 3.07
CA ALA A 235 -17.07 17.86 3.62
C ALA A 235 -16.05 17.34 4.64
N LEU A 236 -14.76 17.38 4.32
CA LEU A 236 -13.70 17.01 5.25
C LEU A 236 -13.80 17.80 6.55
N LYS A 237 -14.01 19.13 6.46
CA LYS A 237 -14.11 19.99 7.63
C LYS A 237 -15.37 19.74 8.43
N GLN A 238 -16.51 19.71 7.77
CA GLN A 238 -17.82 19.60 8.42
C GLN A 238 -18.06 18.20 9.01
N GLN A 239 -17.69 17.15 8.28
CA GLN A 239 -18.06 15.78 8.61
C GLN A 239 -16.94 15.05 9.40
N LEU A 240 -15.67 15.31 9.06
CA LEU A 240 -14.54 14.59 9.68
C LEU A 240 -13.67 15.46 10.61
N GLY A 241 -13.87 16.78 10.63
CA GLY A 241 -13.03 17.70 11.43
C GLY A 241 -11.58 17.76 10.91
N LEU A 242 -11.41 17.53 9.60
CA LEU A 242 -10.12 17.58 8.91
C LEU A 242 -10.13 18.71 7.87
N LYS A 243 -8.96 19.18 7.47
CA LYS A 243 -8.81 20.19 6.42
C LYS A 243 -7.61 19.93 5.55
N LEU A 244 -7.70 20.35 4.30
CA LEU A 244 -6.60 20.41 3.35
C LEU A 244 -6.04 21.81 3.26
N VAL A 245 -4.72 21.95 3.38
CA VAL A 245 -4.00 23.23 3.25
C VAL A 245 -3.00 23.10 2.12
N ALA A 246 -3.10 23.98 1.11
CA ALA A 246 -2.14 24.04 0.03
C ALA A 246 -0.81 24.63 0.53
N GLU A 247 0.29 23.91 0.34
CA GLU A 247 1.63 24.35 0.74
C GLU A 247 2.72 23.77 -0.16
N LYS A 248 3.97 24.11 0.10
CA LYS A 248 5.13 23.41 -0.43
C LYS A 248 5.57 22.34 0.57
N GLY A 249 5.79 21.14 0.08
CA GLY A 249 6.21 20.02 0.93
C GLY A 249 6.96 18.94 0.15
N PRO A 250 7.39 17.89 0.84
CA PRO A 250 8.09 16.78 0.22
C PRO A 250 7.14 15.98 -0.67
N VAL A 251 7.52 15.80 -1.92
CA VAL A 251 6.87 14.91 -2.90
C VAL A 251 7.78 13.76 -3.18
N VAL A 252 7.31 12.53 -2.96
CA VAL A 252 8.08 11.30 -3.19
C VAL A 252 7.88 10.84 -4.63
N TYR A 253 8.95 10.72 -5.39
CA TYR A 253 8.97 10.14 -6.73
C TYR A 253 9.53 8.73 -6.69
N TYR A 254 8.96 7.84 -7.48
CA TYR A 254 9.45 6.48 -7.71
C TYR A 254 10.11 6.48 -9.09
N VAL A 255 11.43 6.49 -9.11
CA VAL A 255 12.22 6.50 -10.35
C VAL A 255 12.57 5.07 -10.70
N ILE A 256 12.05 4.59 -11.84
CA ILE A 256 12.27 3.22 -12.31
C ILE A 256 13.70 3.08 -12.81
N ASP A 257 14.48 2.24 -12.15
CA ASP A 257 15.85 1.90 -12.53
C ASP A 257 15.88 0.78 -13.58
N HIS A 258 14.93 -0.16 -13.45
CA HIS A 258 14.85 -1.31 -14.34
C HIS A 258 13.44 -1.91 -14.33
N VAL A 259 12.97 -2.32 -15.49
CA VAL A 259 11.73 -3.09 -15.67
C VAL A 259 11.73 -3.84 -17.00
N GLU A 260 11.24 -5.08 -16.98
CA GLU A 260 11.15 -5.94 -18.17
C GLU A 260 9.72 -6.43 -18.36
N ARG A 261 9.37 -6.77 -19.61
CA ARG A 261 8.14 -7.51 -19.86
C ARG A 261 8.26 -8.91 -19.27
N PRO A 262 7.20 -9.44 -18.63
CA PRO A 262 7.27 -10.78 -18.06
C PRO A 262 7.47 -11.81 -19.18
N SER A 263 8.28 -12.84 -18.90
CA SER A 263 8.32 -14.03 -19.74
C SER A 263 6.95 -14.70 -19.76
N ALA A 264 6.58 -15.35 -20.87
CA ALA A 264 5.39 -16.18 -20.90
C ALA A 264 5.47 -17.26 -19.80
N ASN A 265 4.36 -17.49 -19.11
CA ASN A 265 4.25 -18.57 -18.11
C ASN A 265 4.24 -19.91 -18.81
#